data_24852e1377bd4427a1fce9dcc906f7d0
#
_entry.id   24852e1377bd4427a1fce9dcc906f7d0
#
_cell.length_a   1.000
_cell.length_b   1.000
_cell.length_c   1.000
_cell.angle_alpha   90.00
_cell.angle_beta   90.00
_cell.angle_gamma   90.00
#
_symmetry.space_group_name_H-M   'P 1'
#
loop_
_entity.id
_entity.type
_entity.pdbx_description
1 polymer ?
#
loop_
_entity_poly.entity_id
_entity_poly.type
_entity_poly.pdbx_seq_one_letter_code
_entity_poly.pdbx_strand_id
1 'polypeptide(L)'
;REINQFNGSEEVKHNLMELVKYLRRSLELTEKLSVSLQDELDFVRTYIELERGRVGEDFVATITVEDGLDATRIMIPSMIVQIPVENAIKHGLAGKDGKKELMVYVSRETNGIRITVTDNGRGYLPQVVSATRGTGTGLKVLYKTIQLLNTKNKSDKIRFNITNRSDGQTGTEVSVYIPFRFSYDL
;
A
#
# COMPACT_ATOMS: atom_id res chain seq x y z
N ARG A 1 -23.33 -26.75 -21.56
CA ARG A 1 -23.60 -25.27 -21.52
C ARG A 1 -24.02 -24.77 -20.12
N GLU A 2 -24.66 -25.61 -19.30
CA GLU A 2 -25.12 -25.19 -17.95
C GLU A 2 -24.00 -25.07 -16.88
N ILE A 3 -22.93 -25.86 -16.98
CA ILE A 3 -21.81 -25.86 -16.02
C ILE A 3 -21.04 -24.52 -16.03
N ASN A 4 -20.89 -23.89 -17.22
CA ASN A 4 -20.19 -22.62 -17.32
C ASN A 4 -20.97 -21.40 -16.76
N GLN A 5 -22.31 -21.46 -16.76
CA GLN A 5 -23.14 -20.42 -16.16
C GLN A 5 -23.13 -20.48 -14.62
N PHE A 6 -23.04 -21.68 -14.06
CA PHE A 6 -22.98 -21.86 -12.59
C PHE A 6 -21.65 -21.37 -11.99
N ASN A 7 -20.53 -21.68 -12.66
CA ASN A 7 -19.20 -21.20 -12.22
C ASN A 7 -19.08 -19.68 -12.30
N GLY A 8 -19.61 -19.04 -13.33
CA GLY A 8 -19.62 -17.57 -13.44
C GLY A 8 -20.44 -16.87 -12.34
N SER A 9 -21.55 -17.48 -11.90
CA SER A 9 -22.37 -16.94 -10.82
C SER A 9 -21.68 -17.02 -9.45
N GLU A 10 -20.95 -18.08 -9.14
CA GLU A 10 -20.21 -18.22 -7.88
C GLU A 10 -18.98 -17.31 -7.85
N GLU A 11 -18.28 -17.15 -8.97
CA GLU A 11 -17.17 -16.22 -9.09
C GLU A 11 -17.63 -14.76 -8.91
N VAL A 12 -18.75 -14.37 -9.52
CA VAL A 12 -19.33 -13.03 -9.34
C VAL A 12 -19.74 -12.78 -7.89
N LYS A 13 -20.34 -13.77 -7.23
CA LYS A 13 -20.69 -13.67 -5.81
C LYS A 13 -19.45 -13.52 -4.93
N HIS A 14 -18.42 -14.34 -5.19
CA HIS A 14 -17.16 -14.25 -4.46
C HIS A 14 -16.53 -12.86 -4.59
N ASN A 15 -16.40 -12.36 -5.81
CA ASN A 15 -15.84 -11.03 -6.08
C ASN A 15 -16.66 -9.91 -5.42
N LEU A 16 -17.99 -10.02 -5.43
CA LEU A 16 -18.87 -9.05 -4.77
C LEU A 16 -18.67 -9.08 -3.24
N MET A 17 -18.56 -10.25 -2.63
CA MET A 17 -18.30 -10.37 -1.20
C MET A 17 -16.94 -9.79 -0.80
N GLU A 18 -15.90 -10.03 -1.59
CA GLU A 18 -14.57 -9.44 -1.36
C GLU A 18 -14.61 -7.92 -1.49
N LEU A 19 -15.33 -7.39 -2.49
CA LEU A 19 -15.54 -5.94 -2.64
C LEU A 19 -16.26 -5.34 -1.41
N VAL A 20 -17.30 -5.99 -0.90
CA VAL A 20 -18.04 -5.54 0.29
C VAL A 20 -17.13 -5.55 1.52
N LYS A 21 -16.32 -6.59 1.71
CA LYS A 21 -15.33 -6.66 2.79
C LYS A 21 -14.31 -5.52 2.68
N TYR A 22 -13.80 -5.29 1.47
CA TYR A 22 -12.86 -4.21 1.20
C TYR A 22 -13.44 -2.84 1.55
N LEU A 23 -14.66 -2.53 1.08
CA LEU A 23 -15.32 -1.25 1.36
C LEU A 23 -15.56 -1.03 2.85
N ARG A 24 -16.03 -2.06 3.55
CA ARG A 24 -16.27 -2.00 5.00
C ARG A 24 -14.97 -1.74 5.76
N ARG A 25 -13.90 -2.47 5.44
CA ARG A 25 -12.60 -2.32 6.07
C ARG A 25 -11.95 -0.98 5.74
N SER A 26 -12.15 -0.46 4.51
CA SER A 26 -11.70 0.87 4.12
C SER A 26 -12.32 1.96 4.99
N LEU A 27 -13.61 1.88 5.28
CA LEU A 27 -14.29 2.82 6.19
C LEU A 27 -13.71 2.74 7.60
N GLU A 28 -13.51 1.53 8.15
CA GLU A 28 -12.93 1.34 9.48
C GLU A 28 -11.52 1.93 9.60
N LEU A 29 -10.67 1.75 8.57
CA LEU A 29 -9.31 2.27 8.55
C LEU A 29 -9.25 3.79 8.43
N THR A 30 -10.17 4.41 7.71
CA THR A 30 -10.21 5.88 7.56
C THR A 30 -10.68 6.60 8.83
N GLU A 31 -11.37 5.91 9.72
CA GLU A 31 -11.81 6.48 11.02
C GLU A 31 -10.73 6.43 12.10
N LYS A 32 -9.65 5.67 11.89
CA LYS A 32 -8.55 5.50 12.85
C LYS A 32 -7.27 6.20 12.36
N LEU A 33 -6.58 6.87 13.26
CA LEU A 33 -5.27 7.47 12.96
C LEU A 33 -4.16 6.43 12.83
N SER A 34 -4.27 5.34 13.58
CA SER A 34 -3.32 4.24 13.57
C SER A 34 -4.02 2.88 13.61
N VAL A 35 -3.37 1.90 13.05
CA VAL A 35 -3.81 0.49 13.02
C VAL A 35 -2.61 -0.41 13.25
N SER A 36 -2.85 -1.71 13.55
CA SER A 36 -1.75 -2.66 13.57
C SER A 36 -1.17 -2.85 12.16
N LEU A 37 0.13 -3.10 12.06
CA LEU A 37 0.78 -3.45 10.80
C LEU A 37 0.09 -4.67 10.16
N GLN A 38 -0.31 -5.66 10.97
CA GLN A 38 -1.03 -6.85 10.48
C GLN A 38 -2.36 -6.47 9.80
N ASP A 39 -3.17 -5.62 10.44
CA ASP A 39 -4.46 -5.19 9.87
C ASP A 39 -4.29 -4.43 8.56
N GLU A 40 -3.30 -3.55 8.49
CA GLU A 40 -2.98 -2.80 7.26
C GLU A 40 -2.52 -3.75 6.15
N LEU A 41 -1.62 -4.71 6.45
CA LEU A 41 -1.15 -5.67 5.46
C LEU A 41 -2.25 -6.62 4.98
N ASP A 42 -3.16 -7.04 5.85
CA ASP A 42 -4.32 -7.86 5.47
C ASP A 42 -5.27 -7.10 4.55
N PHE A 43 -5.47 -5.81 4.81
CA PHE A 43 -6.23 -4.93 3.94
C PHE A 43 -5.57 -4.79 2.56
N VAL A 44 -4.26 -4.57 2.53
CA VAL A 44 -3.46 -4.49 1.29
C VAL A 44 -3.54 -5.80 0.49
N ARG A 45 -3.46 -6.96 1.14
CA ARG A 45 -3.63 -8.26 0.47
C ARG A 45 -5.00 -8.38 -0.22
N THR A 46 -6.05 -8.01 0.49
CA THR A 46 -7.42 -8.02 -0.08
C THR A 46 -7.52 -7.12 -1.30
N TYR A 47 -6.95 -5.93 -1.25
CA TYR A 47 -6.93 -5.01 -2.38
C TYR A 47 -6.16 -5.58 -3.58
N ILE A 48 -4.98 -6.15 -3.36
CA ILE A 48 -4.17 -6.78 -4.41
C ILE A 48 -4.97 -7.91 -5.11
N GLU A 49 -5.66 -8.75 -4.35
CA GLU A 49 -6.46 -9.83 -4.93
C GLU A 49 -7.65 -9.30 -5.77
N LEU A 50 -8.32 -8.24 -5.31
CA LEU A 50 -9.39 -7.59 -6.09
C LEU A 50 -8.87 -7.00 -7.41
N GLU A 51 -7.66 -6.45 -7.41
CA GLU A 51 -7.05 -5.83 -8.58
C GLU A 51 -6.37 -6.82 -9.54
N ARG A 52 -6.08 -8.05 -9.08
CA ARG A 52 -5.33 -9.06 -9.83
C ARG A 52 -5.95 -9.34 -11.21
N GLY A 53 -7.26 -9.54 -11.28
CA GLY A 53 -7.96 -9.78 -12.54
C GLY A 53 -7.87 -8.61 -13.52
N ARG A 54 -7.83 -7.38 -13.02
CA ARG A 54 -7.72 -6.16 -13.83
C ARG A 54 -6.28 -5.90 -14.30
N VAL A 55 -5.30 -6.20 -13.46
CA VAL A 55 -3.87 -5.94 -13.76
C VAL A 55 -3.34 -6.97 -14.77
N GLY A 56 -3.82 -8.21 -14.73
CA GLY A 56 -3.49 -9.28 -15.66
C GLY A 56 -2.68 -10.43 -15.05
N GLU A 57 -2.53 -11.51 -15.82
CA GLU A 57 -1.89 -12.75 -15.35
C GLU A 57 -0.39 -12.58 -15.05
N ASP A 58 0.28 -11.63 -15.70
CA ASP A 58 1.71 -11.33 -15.47
C ASP A 58 1.97 -10.51 -14.20
N PHE A 59 0.96 -10.32 -13.36
CA PHE A 59 1.08 -9.56 -12.12
C PHE A 59 1.52 -10.44 -10.96
N VAL A 60 2.66 -10.10 -10.40
CA VAL A 60 3.24 -10.72 -9.19
C VAL A 60 3.33 -9.69 -8.09
N ALA A 61 2.64 -9.96 -6.97
CA ALA A 61 2.74 -9.14 -5.77
C ALA A 61 3.26 -9.99 -4.60
N THR A 62 4.23 -9.45 -3.87
CA THR A 62 4.80 -10.09 -2.68
C THR A 62 4.74 -9.14 -1.49
N ILE A 63 4.38 -9.69 -0.32
CA ILE A 63 4.38 -8.98 0.96
C ILE A 63 5.20 -9.81 1.93
N THR A 64 6.30 -9.24 2.39
CA THR A 64 7.25 -9.90 3.30
C THR A 64 7.46 -9.05 4.55
N VAL A 65 7.37 -9.67 5.71
CA VAL A 65 7.73 -9.08 7.00
C VAL A 65 8.95 -9.84 7.51
N GLU A 66 9.99 -9.10 7.89
CA GLU A 66 11.22 -9.68 8.43
C GLU A 66 10.94 -10.51 9.69
N ASP A 67 11.61 -11.63 9.81
CA ASP A 67 11.48 -12.53 10.95
C ASP A 67 11.76 -11.83 12.29
N GLY A 68 10.95 -12.15 13.29
CA GLY A 68 11.06 -11.55 14.63
C GLY A 68 10.33 -10.21 14.79
N LEU A 69 9.67 -9.69 13.76
CA LEU A 69 8.72 -8.59 13.89
C LEU A 69 7.31 -9.14 14.17
N ASP A 70 6.71 -8.70 15.27
CA ASP A 70 5.30 -9.01 15.58
C ASP A 70 4.40 -7.93 14.99
N ALA A 71 3.90 -8.17 13.77
CA ALA A 71 3.04 -7.24 13.05
C ALA A 71 1.72 -6.93 13.77
N THR A 72 1.27 -7.80 14.69
CA THR A 72 0.03 -7.57 15.47
C THR A 72 0.21 -6.50 16.55
N ARG A 73 1.45 -6.24 16.97
CA ARG A 73 1.80 -5.28 18.03
C ARG A 73 2.40 -3.98 17.53
N ILE A 74 2.83 -3.94 16.29
CA ILE A 74 3.40 -2.73 15.69
C ILE A 74 2.27 -1.85 15.19
N MET A 75 2.15 -0.63 15.74
CA MET A 75 1.18 0.37 15.31
C MET A 75 1.80 1.28 14.24
N ILE A 76 1.05 1.51 13.19
CA ILE A 76 1.45 2.38 12.06
C ILE A 76 0.30 3.35 11.72
N PRO A 77 0.58 4.49 11.05
CA PRO A 77 -0.49 5.35 10.54
C PRO A 77 -1.39 4.57 9.57
N SER A 78 -2.69 4.76 9.69
CA SER A 78 -3.65 4.14 8.77
C SER A 78 -3.38 4.55 7.33
N MET A 79 -3.52 3.62 6.39
CA MET A 79 -3.37 3.82 4.95
C MET A 79 -1.92 4.11 4.47
N ILE A 80 -0.93 3.98 5.35
CA ILE A 80 0.47 4.31 5.02
C ILE A 80 1.09 3.33 4.02
N VAL A 81 0.61 2.10 3.97
CA VAL A 81 0.98 1.07 2.99
C VAL A 81 -0.02 1.03 1.84
N GLN A 82 -1.32 1.13 2.16
CA GLN A 82 -2.40 1.02 1.18
C GLN A 82 -2.29 2.07 0.08
N ILE A 83 -2.08 3.35 0.44
CA ILE A 83 -2.00 4.43 -0.55
C ILE A 83 -0.83 4.23 -1.53
N PRO A 84 0.41 3.94 -1.10
CA PRO A 84 1.50 3.58 -2.00
C PRO A 84 1.20 2.38 -2.90
N VAL A 85 0.59 1.32 -2.36
CA VAL A 85 0.21 0.13 -3.15
C VAL A 85 -0.85 0.48 -4.20
N GLU A 86 -1.87 1.25 -3.86
CA GLU A 86 -2.87 1.72 -4.82
C GLU A 86 -2.22 2.54 -5.95
N ASN A 87 -1.29 3.42 -5.61
CA ASN A 87 -0.58 4.22 -6.60
C ASN A 87 0.30 3.37 -7.51
N ALA A 88 1.01 2.38 -6.96
CA ALA A 88 1.80 1.45 -7.75
C ALA A 88 0.92 0.72 -8.78
N ILE A 89 -0.22 0.17 -8.36
CA ILE A 89 -1.12 -0.58 -9.24
C ILE A 89 -1.79 0.35 -10.27
N LYS A 90 -2.37 1.47 -9.83
CA LYS A 90 -3.15 2.35 -10.69
C LYS A 90 -2.32 3.18 -11.65
N HIS A 91 -1.10 3.54 -11.24
CA HIS A 91 -0.27 4.51 -11.98
C HIS A 91 1.09 3.95 -12.41
N GLY A 92 1.74 3.17 -11.55
CA GLY A 92 3.01 2.55 -11.86
C GLY A 92 2.88 1.44 -12.91
N LEU A 93 2.01 0.49 -12.63
CA LEU A 93 1.84 -0.74 -13.42
C LEU A 93 0.79 -0.64 -14.53
N ALA A 94 -0.10 0.36 -14.48
CA ALA A 94 -1.14 0.53 -15.49
C ALA A 94 -0.54 0.74 -16.88
N GLY A 95 -1.02 -0.06 -17.85
CA GLY A 95 -0.55 -0.01 -19.24
C GLY A 95 0.88 -0.48 -19.45
N LYS A 96 1.54 -1.09 -18.45
CA LYS A 96 2.83 -1.73 -18.61
C LYS A 96 2.66 -3.06 -19.33
N ASP A 97 3.49 -3.27 -20.35
CA ASP A 97 3.61 -4.56 -21.04
C ASP A 97 4.54 -5.50 -20.26
N GLY A 98 4.27 -6.82 -20.36
CA GLY A 98 5.05 -7.87 -19.73
C GLY A 98 4.90 -7.92 -18.21
N LYS A 99 5.87 -8.48 -17.54
CA LYS A 99 5.82 -8.75 -16.09
C LYS A 99 5.63 -7.49 -15.27
N LYS A 100 4.62 -7.52 -14.42
CA LYS A 100 4.27 -6.45 -13.48
C LYS A 100 4.57 -6.94 -12.06
N GLU A 101 5.42 -6.21 -11.38
CA GLU A 101 5.91 -6.60 -10.05
C GLU A 101 5.59 -5.51 -9.02
N LEU A 102 5.04 -5.94 -7.91
CA LEU A 102 4.82 -5.13 -6.72
C LEU A 102 5.41 -5.86 -5.51
N MET A 103 6.22 -5.18 -4.74
CA MET A 103 6.81 -5.73 -3.53
C MET A 103 6.56 -4.80 -2.35
N VAL A 104 6.05 -5.35 -1.25
CA VAL A 104 5.99 -4.72 0.06
C VAL A 104 6.93 -5.47 0.98
N TYR A 105 7.90 -4.76 1.53
CA TYR A 105 8.88 -5.33 2.45
C TYR A 105 8.94 -4.53 3.74
N VAL A 106 8.82 -5.21 4.88
CA VAL A 106 8.92 -4.62 6.20
C VAL A 106 10.17 -5.18 6.88
N SER A 107 11.09 -4.32 7.23
CA SER A 107 12.34 -4.67 7.92
C SER A 107 12.47 -3.94 9.26
N ARG A 108 13.27 -4.54 10.15
CA ARG A 108 13.65 -3.94 11.43
C ARG A 108 14.76 -2.92 11.22
N GLU A 109 14.65 -1.80 11.91
CA GLU A 109 15.75 -0.86 12.13
C GLU A 109 16.02 -0.70 13.63
N THR A 110 17.12 -0.04 14.00
CA THR A 110 17.58 0.09 15.40
C THR A 110 16.48 0.56 16.35
N ASN A 111 15.69 1.57 15.95
CA ASN A 111 14.66 2.17 16.81
C ASN A 111 13.26 2.15 16.18
N GLY A 112 13.03 1.34 15.17
CA GLY A 112 11.77 1.31 14.45
C GLY A 112 11.71 0.25 13.38
N ILE A 113 10.80 0.44 12.44
CA ILE A 113 10.68 -0.37 11.24
C ILE A 113 10.80 0.49 9.99
N ARG A 114 11.24 -0.13 8.91
CA ARG A 114 11.15 0.42 7.57
C ARG A 114 10.16 -0.38 6.76
N ILE A 115 9.24 0.30 6.11
CA ILE A 115 8.32 -0.27 5.12
C ILE A 115 8.74 0.25 3.76
N THR A 116 8.94 -0.64 2.80
CA THR A 116 9.26 -0.30 1.41
C THR A 116 8.16 -0.85 0.51
N VAL A 117 7.63 -0.01 -0.36
CA VAL A 117 6.71 -0.41 -1.43
C VAL A 117 7.40 -0.12 -2.75
N THR A 118 7.70 -1.16 -3.51
CA THR A 118 8.45 -1.07 -4.77
C THR A 118 7.63 -1.64 -5.91
N ASP A 119 7.54 -0.92 -7.01
CA ASP A 119 6.99 -1.43 -8.28
C ASP A 119 8.04 -1.40 -9.39
N ASN A 120 7.80 -2.15 -10.45
CA ASN A 120 8.62 -2.13 -11.66
C ASN A 120 7.94 -1.37 -12.81
N GLY A 121 7.13 -0.38 -12.49
CA GLY A 121 6.39 0.42 -13.45
C GLY A 121 7.24 1.49 -14.15
N ARG A 122 6.56 2.55 -14.58
CA ARG A 122 7.17 3.65 -15.34
C ARG A 122 8.07 4.58 -14.52
N GLY A 123 8.08 4.44 -13.19
CA GLY A 123 8.80 5.30 -12.27
C GLY A 123 7.98 6.52 -11.81
N TYR A 124 8.54 7.23 -10.85
CA TYR A 124 7.94 8.41 -10.25
C TYR A 124 8.34 9.66 -11.04
N LEU A 125 7.33 10.39 -11.53
CA LEU A 125 7.50 11.66 -12.25
C LEU A 125 6.74 12.76 -11.50
N PRO A 126 7.41 13.57 -10.67
CA PRO A 126 6.77 14.59 -9.83
C PRO A 126 5.89 15.58 -10.63
N GLN A 127 6.28 15.88 -11.86
CA GLN A 127 5.58 16.84 -12.73
C GLN A 127 4.29 16.28 -13.35
N VAL A 128 4.15 14.96 -13.49
CA VAL A 128 2.96 14.30 -14.06
C VAL A 128 1.87 14.13 -13.02
N VAL A 129 2.23 14.07 -11.74
CA VAL A 129 1.29 13.93 -10.61
C VAL A 129 0.33 15.12 -10.51
N SER A 130 0.71 16.29 -11.02
CA SER A 130 -0.15 17.48 -11.04
C SER A 130 -1.14 17.52 -12.21
N ALA A 131 -0.93 16.75 -13.27
CA ALA A 131 -1.69 16.83 -14.52
C ALA A 131 -2.82 15.78 -14.65
N THR A 132 -2.76 14.67 -13.91
CA THR A 132 -3.77 13.61 -13.95
C THR A 132 -4.74 13.73 -12.77
N ARG A 133 -6.02 13.99 -13.07
CA ARG A 133 -7.10 14.00 -12.07
C ARG A 133 -7.11 12.66 -11.32
N GLY A 134 -6.76 12.69 -10.02
CA GLY A 134 -6.84 11.55 -9.10
C GLY A 134 -5.52 11.06 -8.49
N THR A 135 -4.36 11.31 -9.09
CA THR A 135 -3.06 10.77 -8.67
C THR A 135 -2.34 11.49 -7.53
N GLY A 136 -2.73 12.71 -7.20
CA GLY A 136 -2.03 13.51 -6.19
C GLY A 136 -2.71 13.54 -4.83
N THR A 137 -3.99 13.18 -4.75
CA THR A 137 -4.80 13.44 -3.55
C THR A 137 -4.42 12.50 -2.41
N GLY A 138 -4.30 11.19 -2.65
CA GLY A 138 -3.98 10.21 -1.62
C GLY A 138 -2.61 10.45 -0.98
N LEU A 139 -1.56 10.60 -1.79
CA LEU A 139 -0.21 10.89 -1.30
C LEU A 139 -0.11 12.24 -0.60
N LYS A 140 -0.82 13.27 -1.09
CA LYS A 140 -0.87 14.59 -0.44
C LYS A 140 -1.55 14.51 0.94
N VAL A 141 -2.67 13.79 1.04
CA VAL A 141 -3.35 13.56 2.32
C VAL A 141 -2.45 12.80 3.27
N LEU A 142 -1.85 11.71 2.82
CA LEU A 142 -0.92 10.91 3.61
C LEU A 142 0.25 11.74 4.14
N TYR A 143 0.88 12.53 3.27
CA TYR A 143 1.98 13.40 3.64
C TYR A 143 1.58 14.44 4.71
N LYS A 144 0.42 15.09 4.53
CA LYS A 144 -0.12 16.05 5.52
C LYS A 144 -0.43 15.37 6.85
N THR A 145 -0.98 14.16 6.82
CA THR A 145 -1.25 13.36 8.04
C THR A 145 0.05 13.05 8.77
N ILE A 146 1.09 12.61 8.07
CA ILE A 146 2.42 12.36 8.66
C ILE A 146 3.01 13.64 9.25
N GLN A 147 2.91 14.78 8.55
CA GLN A 147 3.38 16.06 9.08
C GLN A 147 2.66 16.42 10.38
N LEU A 148 1.33 16.28 10.42
CA LEU A 148 0.54 16.56 11.62
C LEU A 148 0.93 15.64 12.78
N LEU A 149 1.03 14.33 12.56
CA LEU A 149 1.48 13.36 13.55
C LEU A 149 2.89 13.69 14.07
N ASN A 150 3.79 14.10 13.19
CA ASN A 150 5.15 14.47 13.54
C ASN A 150 5.24 15.77 14.39
N THR A 151 4.24 16.64 14.36
CA THR A 151 4.23 17.84 15.24
C THR A 151 4.13 17.47 16.71
N LYS A 152 3.50 16.36 17.03
CA LYS A 152 3.33 15.86 18.40
C LYS A 152 4.54 15.04 18.89
N ASN A 153 5.34 14.52 17.97
CA ASN A 153 6.51 13.69 18.27
C ASN A 153 7.80 14.49 18.05
N LYS A 154 8.39 15.01 19.13
CA LYS A 154 9.54 15.94 19.05
C LYS A 154 10.83 15.26 18.59
N SER A 155 11.11 14.04 19.07
CA SER A 155 12.36 13.30 18.82
C SER A 155 12.23 12.22 17.76
N ASP A 156 11.15 11.47 17.80
CA ASP A 156 10.95 10.27 16.98
C ASP A 156 9.93 10.56 15.88
N LYS A 157 10.41 10.85 14.68
CA LYS A 157 9.57 11.25 13.56
C LYS A 157 9.44 10.14 12.52
N ILE A 158 8.25 9.99 11.96
CA ILE A 158 8.03 9.21 10.74
C ILE A 158 8.73 9.94 9.59
N ARG A 159 9.49 9.17 8.78
CA ARG A 159 10.13 9.67 7.56
C ARG A 159 9.53 8.96 6.37
N PHE A 160 9.05 9.73 5.42
CA PHE A 160 8.40 9.26 4.20
C PHE A 160 9.14 9.80 2.98
N ASN A 161 9.51 8.91 2.06
CA ASN A 161 10.25 9.27 0.86
C ASN A 161 9.71 8.50 -0.36
N ILE A 162 9.69 9.16 -1.52
CA ILE A 162 9.33 8.57 -2.81
C ILE A 162 10.47 8.86 -3.77
N THR A 163 11.02 7.81 -4.38
CA THR A 163 12.11 7.89 -5.35
C THR A 163 11.87 6.94 -6.52
N ASN A 164 12.58 7.18 -7.61
CA ASN A 164 12.78 6.14 -8.60
C ASN A 164 13.70 5.06 -8.02
N ARG A 165 13.54 3.83 -8.49
CA ARG A 165 14.41 2.73 -8.08
C ARG A 165 15.87 3.03 -8.37
N SER A 166 16.74 2.64 -7.43
CA SER A 166 18.19 2.84 -7.51
C SER A 166 18.98 1.61 -7.95
N ASP A 167 18.30 0.47 -8.16
CA ASP A 167 18.90 -0.82 -8.53
C ASP A 167 19.09 -1.01 -10.05
N GLY A 168 18.99 0.06 -10.81
CA GLY A 168 19.13 0.04 -12.28
C GLY A 168 17.88 -0.42 -13.04
N GLN A 169 16.79 -0.73 -12.34
CA GLN A 169 15.49 -1.07 -12.92
C GLN A 169 14.59 0.18 -12.96
N THR A 170 13.62 0.17 -13.88
CA THR A 170 12.55 1.18 -13.86
C THR A 170 11.55 0.87 -12.75
N GLY A 171 10.93 1.90 -12.22
CA GLY A 171 9.90 1.78 -11.21
C GLY A 171 10.03 2.79 -10.09
N THR A 172 9.09 2.71 -9.14
CA THR A 172 9.03 3.61 -7.99
C THR A 172 9.35 2.84 -6.72
N GLU A 173 10.02 3.50 -5.80
CA GLU A 173 10.19 3.04 -4.43
C GLU A 173 9.63 4.08 -3.46
N VAL A 174 8.68 3.65 -2.64
CA VAL A 174 8.20 4.40 -1.48
C VAL A 174 8.81 3.78 -0.24
N SER A 175 9.51 4.60 0.57
CA SER A 175 10.15 4.16 1.80
C SER A 175 9.59 4.95 2.98
N VAL A 176 9.15 4.23 4.00
CA VAL A 176 8.61 4.80 5.23
C VAL A 176 9.35 4.24 6.43
N TYR A 177 9.94 5.11 7.24
CA TYR A 177 10.48 4.75 8.54
C TYR A 177 9.51 5.14 9.65
N ILE A 178 9.19 4.21 10.55
CA ILE A 178 8.27 4.42 11.67
C ILE A 178 8.97 4.01 12.97
N PRO A 179 9.17 4.97 13.92
CA PRO A 179 9.75 4.66 15.23
C PRO A 179 8.85 3.75 16.07
N PHE A 180 9.42 2.82 16.85
CA PHE A 180 8.65 1.97 17.77
C PHE A 180 7.94 2.77 18.87
N ARG A 181 8.50 3.93 19.29
CA ARG A 181 7.96 4.78 20.35
C ARG A 181 7.16 5.96 19.84
N PHE A 182 6.59 5.83 18.65
CA PHE A 182 5.79 6.89 18.08
C PHE A 182 4.42 6.97 18.77
N SER A 183 4.01 8.19 19.20
CA SER A 183 2.68 8.42 19.77
C SER A 183 1.69 8.88 18.71
N TYR A 184 0.52 8.27 18.70
CA TYR A 184 -0.62 8.62 17.84
C TYR A 184 -1.67 9.46 18.57
N ASP A 185 -1.41 9.86 19.81
CA ASP A 185 -2.29 10.75 20.57
C ASP A 185 -2.26 12.16 19.99
N LEU A 186 -3.42 12.73 19.66
CA LEU A 186 -3.59 14.08 19.11
C LEU A 186 -4.01 15.10 20.15
#